data_f4828621e5a88e18629679da586d9e1e
#
_entry.id   f4828621e5a88e18629679da586d9e1e
#
_cell.length_a   1.000
_cell.length_b   1.000
_cell.length_c   1.000
_cell.angle_alpha   90.00
_cell.angle_beta   90.00
_cell.angle_gamma   90.00
#
_symmetry.space_group_name_H-M   'P 1'
#
loop_
_entity.id
_entity.type
_entity.pdbx_description
1 polymer ?
#
loop_
_entity_poly.entity_id
_entity_poly.type
_entity_poly.pdbx_seq_one_letter_code
_entity_poly.pdbx_strand_id
1 'polypeptide(L)'
;MTAGAQHWRVRIALVTDTYTPQVNGVTTVVVRIANALREFGHKVAIVAPRYPGFASLDPAQLRIPSTSFPPYPAIRLSLPQFNVVARFLDTFQPDVVHVATEGPLGLTGRRYAMRRGIPLITSYHTNFPQYARHYGAGIIEPLVWKWLRWFHRPAVLTQTPGEAVASELARRGIGRPTVWGRGVDSEHFHPSRRSAGWRRWLAGGDDTAIILHVGRLAPEKNIDVLAEAWTVARERVGQRATFVIAGEGPERRRLLAHLPWVRQLGFLDRDKLADVYASADICVLPSRTETCGLVALEAMASGLVVVAADAGGFRESIEHRRTGLLVAPDDATGFASEILSLVIAPQRRAEISIAARAAAVARDVAPENLALLKQYESAAGMAAAGAAPFAA
;
A
#
# COMPACT_ATOMS: atom_id res chain seq x y z
N MET A 1 11.81 37.92 -12.50
CA MET A 1 12.93 37.51 -11.63
C MET A 1 12.29 36.88 -10.37
N THR A 2 11.96 35.61 -10.42
CA THR A 2 11.43 34.87 -9.28
C THR A 2 12.60 34.36 -8.47
N ALA A 3 12.69 34.79 -7.21
CA ALA A 3 13.70 34.35 -6.25
C ALA A 3 13.64 32.81 -6.18
N GLY A 4 14.73 32.16 -6.57
CA GLY A 4 14.88 30.72 -6.47
C GLY A 4 14.77 30.31 -5.01
N ALA A 5 13.72 29.57 -4.68
CA ALA A 5 13.62 28.87 -3.41
C ALA A 5 14.86 27.98 -3.30
N GLN A 6 15.81 28.33 -2.44
CA GLN A 6 16.90 27.43 -2.07
C GLN A 6 16.25 26.20 -1.43
N HIS A 7 16.07 25.14 -2.21
CA HIS A 7 15.66 23.84 -1.67
C HIS A 7 16.78 23.33 -0.75
N TRP A 8 16.53 23.36 0.53
CA TRP A 8 17.43 22.80 1.52
C TRP A 8 17.55 21.28 1.27
N ARG A 9 18.78 20.83 1.03
CA ARG A 9 19.05 19.40 0.88
C ARG A 9 19.03 18.72 2.24
N VAL A 10 17.91 18.10 2.58
CA VAL A 10 17.74 17.34 3.83
C VAL A 10 18.34 15.94 3.68
N ARG A 11 19.01 15.46 4.72
CA ARG A 11 19.50 14.07 4.82
C ARG A 11 18.49 13.26 5.65
N ILE A 12 17.89 12.27 5.02
CA ILE A 12 16.81 11.49 5.61
C ILE A 12 17.27 10.05 5.79
N ALA A 13 17.17 9.51 7.01
CA ALA A 13 17.38 8.10 7.28
C ALA A 13 16.05 7.36 7.33
N LEU A 14 15.77 6.48 6.36
CA LEU A 14 14.62 5.57 6.36
C LEU A 14 15.00 4.25 7.04
N VAL A 15 14.29 3.90 8.12
CA VAL A 15 14.50 2.66 8.87
C VAL A 15 13.24 1.82 8.80
N THR A 16 13.36 0.58 8.32
CA THR A 16 12.21 -0.28 8.03
C THR A 16 12.52 -1.77 8.25
N ASP A 17 11.55 -2.55 8.71
CA ASP A 17 11.66 -4.01 8.84
C ASP A 17 11.28 -4.76 7.55
N THR A 18 10.93 -4.05 6.48
CA THR A 18 10.63 -4.63 5.17
C THR A 18 11.09 -3.71 4.04
N TYR A 19 11.82 -4.25 3.07
CA TYR A 19 12.32 -3.51 1.91
C TYR A 19 12.56 -4.46 0.74
N THR A 20 12.95 -3.93 -0.43
CA THR A 20 13.33 -4.76 -1.58
C THR A 20 14.40 -5.80 -1.21
N PRO A 21 14.35 -7.02 -1.74
CA PRO A 21 13.51 -7.53 -2.82
C PRO A 21 12.11 -8.01 -2.39
N GLN A 22 11.74 -7.89 -1.12
CA GLN A 22 10.40 -8.26 -0.67
C GLN A 22 9.35 -7.35 -1.31
N VAL A 23 8.25 -7.93 -1.79
CA VAL A 23 7.14 -7.19 -2.39
C VAL A 23 5.92 -7.26 -1.47
N ASN A 24 5.54 -6.12 -0.91
CA ASN A 24 4.31 -5.92 -0.13
C ASN A 24 3.96 -4.42 -0.10
N GLY A 25 2.77 -4.08 0.39
CA GLY A 25 2.29 -2.70 0.42
C GLY A 25 3.22 -1.72 1.15
N VAL A 26 3.82 -2.15 2.26
CA VAL A 26 4.76 -1.30 3.03
C VAL A 26 6.04 -1.06 2.24
N THR A 27 6.63 -2.11 1.66
CA THR A 27 7.81 -1.99 0.80
C THR A 27 7.56 -1.03 -0.36
N THR A 28 6.42 -1.15 -1.04
CA THR A 28 6.04 -0.27 -2.15
C THR A 28 6.00 1.19 -1.71
N VAL A 29 5.40 1.47 -0.56
CA VAL A 29 5.32 2.82 0.00
C VAL A 29 6.71 3.35 0.39
N VAL A 30 7.55 2.57 1.07
CA VAL A 30 8.89 3.00 1.49
C VAL A 30 9.81 3.26 0.28
N VAL A 31 9.75 2.42 -0.74
CA VAL A 31 10.48 2.64 -2.00
C VAL A 31 10.02 3.92 -2.69
N ARG A 32 8.73 4.15 -2.74
CA ARG A 32 8.14 5.37 -3.30
C ARG A 32 8.59 6.63 -2.54
N ILE A 33 8.57 6.60 -1.20
CA ILE A 33 9.11 7.67 -0.37
C ILE A 33 10.58 7.95 -0.73
N ALA A 34 11.41 6.90 -0.75
CA ALA A 34 12.83 7.04 -1.01
C ALA A 34 13.11 7.65 -2.39
N ASN A 35 12.38 7.20 -3.42
CA ASN A 35 12.53 7.70 -4.77
C ASN A 35 12.06 9.16 -4.89
N ALA A 36 10.87 9.49 -4.39
CA ALA A 36 10.36 10.86 -4.39
C ALA A 36 11.34 11.83 -3.72
N LEU A 37 11.86 11.49 -2.53
CA LEU A 37 12.84 12.33 -1.84
C LEU A 37 14.14 12.51 -2.64
N ARG A 38 14.62 11.45 -3.31
CA ARG A 38 15.81 11.53 -4.16
C ARG A 38 15.58 12.36 -5.42
N GLU A 39 14.42 12.25 -6.05
CA GLU A 39 14.02 13.06 -7.22
C GLU A 39 13.97 14.55 -6.88
N PHE A 40 13.57 14.91 -5.66
CA PHE A 40 13.63 16.29 -5.14
C PHE A 40 15.04 16.71 -4.67
N GLY A 41 16.06 15.87 -4.85
CA GLY A 41 17.46 16.19 -4.56
C GLY A 41 17.91 16.00 -3.12
N HIS A 42 17.08 15.35 -2.28
CA HIS A 42 17.45 14.98 -0.91
C HIS A 42 18.37 13.77 -0.86
N LYS A 43 19.18 13.66 0.21
CA LYS A 43 19.98 12.45 0.46
C LYS A 43 19.18 11.47 1.30
N VAL A 44 19.10 10.21 0.86
CA VAL A 44 18.33 9.17 1.54
C VAL A 44 19.23 7.98 1.86
N ALA A 45 19.41 7.70 3.14
CA ALA A 45 20.01 6.46 3.63
C ALA A 45 18.90 5.47 4.04
N ILE A 46 19.12 4.18 3.81
CA ILE A 46 18.14 3.13 4.11
C ILE A 46 18.76 2.10 5.04
N VAL A 47 18.07 1.80 6.14
CA VAL A 47 18.38 0.68 7.04
C VAL A 47 17.26 -0.34 6.93
N ALA A 48 17.59 -1.54 6.46
CA ALA A 48 16.60 -2.58 6.14
C ALA A 48 17.13 -3.99 6.41
N PRO A 49 16.27 -5.03 6.45
CA PRO A 49 16.71 -6.42 6.59
C PRO A 49 17.59 -6.86 5.43
N ARG A 50 18.52 -7.78 5.73
CA ARG A 50 19.21 -8.57 4.69
C ARG A 50 18.33 -9.73 4.27
N TYR A 51 18.23 -9.93 2.98
CA TYR A 51 17.51 -11.07 2.39
C TYR A 51 18.48 -12.07 1.79
N PRO A 52 18.22 -13.39 1.88
CA PRO A 52 19.03 -14.40 1.23
C PRO A 52 19.15 -14.15 -0.28
N GLY A 53 20.35 -14.30 -0.82
CA GLY A 53 20.59 -14.12 -2.26
C GLY A 53 20.52 -12.68 -2.77
N PHE A 54 20.31 -11.69 -1.90
CA PHE A 54 20.25 -10.28 -2.29
C PHE A 54 21.34 -9.47 -1.61
N ALA A 55 22.18 -8.83 -2.39
CA ALA A 55 23.16 -7.85 -1.94
C ALA A 55 22.83 -6.48 -2.57
N SER A 56 22.80 -5.44 -1.75
CA SER A 56 22.69 -4.07 -2.25
C SER A 56 24.08 -3.53 -2.56
N LEU A 57 24.25 -2.95 -3.73
CA LEU A 57 25.47 -2.21 -4.13
C LEU A 57 25.37 -0.71 -3.78
N ASP A 58 24.21 -0.24 -3.30
CA ASP A 58 24.02 1.15 -2.90
C ASP A 58 24.70 1.41 -1.54
N PRO A 59 25.75 2.25 -1.48
CA PRO A 59 26.46 2.55 -0.24
C PRO A 59 25.60 3.30 0.78
N ALA A 60 24.49 3.89 0.34
CA ALA A 60 23.50 4.52 1.21
C ALA A 60 22.53 3.50 1.83
N GLN A 61 22.74 2.20 1.65
CA GLN A 61 21.91 1.14 2.24
C GLN A 61 22.70 0.26 3.22
N LEU A 62 22.22 0.19 4.45
CA LEU A 62 22.69 -0.77 5.45
C LEU A 62 21.71 -1.95 5.53
N ARG A 63 22.19 -3.16 5.29
CA ARG A 63 21.41 -4.40 5.39
C ARG A 63 21.77 -5.19 6.63
N ILE A 64 20.83 -5.29 7.57
CA ILE A 64 21.00 -5.94 8.87
C ILE A 64 20.64 -7.43 8.76
N PRO A 65 21.46 -8.34 9.30
CA PRO A 65 21.15 -9.77 9.37
C PRO A 65 19.76 -10.02 9.92
N SER A 66 19.03 -10.92 9.28
CA SER A 66 17.63 -11.20 9.63
C SER A 66 17.29 -12.68 9.44
N THR A 67 16.29 -13.15 10.18
CA THR A 67 15.71 -14.48 10.05
C THR A 67 14.25 -14.39 9.66
N SER A 68 13.69 -15.44 9.07
CA SER A 68 12.26 -15.52 8.81
C SER A 68 11.49 -15.72 10.13
N PHE A 69 10.32 -15.10 10.23
CA PHE A 69 9.40 -15.34 11.34
C PHE A 69 8.63 -16.64 11.08
N PRO A 70 8.82 -17.71 11.90
CA PRO A 70 8.28 -19.03 11.60
C PRO A 70 6.77 -19.09 11.34
N PRO A 71 5.90 -18.40 12.11
CA PRO A 71 4.46 -18.36 11.83
C PRO A 71 4.12 -17.65 10.51
N TYR A 72 5.02 -16.80 10.00
CA TYR A 72 4.81 -16.00 8.80
C TYR A 72 6.14 -15.79 8.05
N PRO A 73 6.61 -16.78 7.28
CA PRO A 73 7.97 -16.79 6.69
C PRO A 73 8.28 -15.60 5.78
N ALA A 74 7.26 -14.93 5.26
CA ALA A 74 7.41 -13.71 4.48
C ALA A 74 7.87 -12.51 5.32
N ILE A 75 7.67 -12.52 6.64
CA ILE A 75 8.15 -11.48 7.55
C ILE A 75 9.59 -11.80 7.96
N ARG A 76 10.47 -10.81 7.87
CA ARG A 76 11.86 -10.91 8.35
C ARG A 76 12.00 -10.21 9.70
N LEU A 77 12.58 -10.90 10.65
CA LEU A 77 12.96 -10.33 11.94
C LEU A 77 14.45 -10.01 11.91
N SER A 78 14.80 -8.75 11.99
CA SER A 78 16.18 -8.30 12.03
C SER A 78 16.79 -8.51 13.42
N LEU A 79 18.03 -8.90 13.47
CA LEU A 79 18.76 -8.99 14.72
C LEU A 79 19.02 -7.57 15.27
N PRO A 80 18.88 -7.34 16.59
CA PRO A 80 19.14 -6.04 17.18
C PRO A 80 20.64 -5.72 17.13
N GLN A 81 21.05 -4.79 16.25
CA GLN A 81 22.43 -4.36 16.07
C GLN A 81 22.57 -2.83 16.20
N PHE A 82 22.14 -2.28 17.33
CA PHE A 82 22.13 -0.84 17.56
C PHE A 82 23.45 -0.14 17.19
N ASN A 83 24.59 -0.68 17.63
CA ASN A 83 25.89 -0.04 17.41
C ASN A 83 26.30 -0.02 15.93
N VAL A 84 25.90 -1.03 15.15
CA VAL A 84 26.14 -1.06 13.69
C VAL A 84 25.30 0.00 12.99
N VAL A 85 24.01 0.05 13.31
CA VAL A 85 23.09 1.06 12.77
C VAL A 85 23.52 2.47 13.18
N ALA A 86 23.89 2.66 14.46
CA ALA A 86 24.32 3.97 14.95
C ALA A 86 25.57 4.46 14.23
N ARG A 87 26.61 3.64 14.05
CA ARG A 87 27.82 4.01 13.30
C ARG A 87 27.52 4.41 11.86
N PHE A 88 26.67 3.65 11.18
CA PHE A 88 26.28 3.96 9.81
C PHE A 88 25.52 5.31 9.73
N LEU A 89 24.56 5.53 10.62
CA LEU A 89 23.80 6.76 10.65
C LEU A 89 24.62 7.95 11.16
N ASP A 90 25.57 7.77 12.07
CA ASP A 90 26.50 8.81 12.53
C ASP A 90 27.41 9.27 11.38
N THR A 91 27.82 8.35 10.48
CA THR A 91 28.56 8.72 9.25
C THR A 91 27.67 9.45 8.24
N PHE A 92 26.41 9.06 8.10
CA PHE A 92 25.46 9.70 7.20
C PHE A 92 24.98 11.06 7.72
N GLN A 93 24.94 11.25 9.04
CA GLN A 93 24.48 12.45 9.75
C GLN A 93 23.06 12.89 9.31
N PRO A 94 22.01 12.10 9.58
CA PRO A 94 20.65 12.45 9.16
C PRO A 94 20.12 13.67 9.88
N ASP A 95 19.41 14.54 9.15
CA ASP A 95 18.65 15.66 9.69
C ASP A 95 17.27 15.22 10.19
N VAL A 96 16.75 14.12 9.65
CA VAL A 96 15.49 13.47 10.04
C VAL A 96 15.66 11.96 10.02
N VAL A 97 15.11 11.27 11.01
CA VAL A 97 14.96 9.81 11.01
C VAL A 97 13.50 9.48 10.78
N HIS A 98 13.21 8.71 9.74
CA HIS A 98 11.88 8.18 9.50
C HIS A 98 11.86 6.67 9.75
N VAL A 99 11.05 6.24 10.70
CA VAL A 99 10.81 4.84 11.03
C VAL A 99 9.49 4.40 10.39
N ALA A 100 9.59 3.55 9.38
CA ALA A 100 8.44 3.15 8.58
C ALA A 100 7.70 1.89 9.10
N THR A 101 8.25 1.22 10.11
CA THR A 101 7.65 0.01 10.71
C THR A 101 7.95 -0.07 12.20
N GLU A 102 7.08 -0.72 12.96
CA GLU A 102 7.15 -0.81 14.42
C GLU A 102 7.93 -2.04 14.93
N GLY A 103 8.69 -2.69 14.05
CA GLY A 103 9.49 -3.89 14.37
C GLY A 103 10.85 -3.60 15.00
N PRO A 104 11.74 -4.62 15.06
CA PRO A 104 13.07 -4.51 15.71
C PRO A 104 13.96 -3.40 15.12
N LEU A 105 13.98 -3.23 13.80
CA LEU A 105 14.72 -2.12 13.18
C LEU A 105 14.06 -0.78 13.46
N GLY A 106 12.72 -0.73 13.43
CA GLY A 106 11.99 0.47 13.83
C GLY A 106 12.33 0.92 15.24
N LEU A 107 12.39 0.00 16.20
CA LEU A 107 12.86 0.27 17.55
C LEU A 107 14.30 0.81 17.59
N THR A 108 15.17 0.24 16.76
CA THR A 108 16.56 0.67 16.66
C THR A 108 16.66 2.10 16.14
N GLY A 109 15.92 2.43 15.05
CA GLY A 109 15.84 3.77 14.47
C GLY A 109 15.25 4.81 15.46
N ARG A 110 14.14 4.44 16.11
CA ARG A 110 13.52 5.26 17.17
C ARG A 110 14.52 5.57 18.30
N ARG A 111 15.22 4.55 18.83
CA ARG A 111 16.21 4.72 19.88
C ARG A 111 17.37 5.60 19.43
N TYR A 112 17.81 5.46 18.18
CA TYR A 112 18.86 6.28 17.60
C TYR A 112 18.45 7.75 17.54
N ALA A 113 17.29 8.04 16.95
CA ALA A 113 16.76 9.41 16.84
C ALA A 113 16.65 10.09 18.22
N MET A 114 16.05 9.38 19.19
CA MET A 114 15.91 9.92 20.56
C MET A 114 17.26 10.19 21.24
N ARG A 115 18.25 9.31 21.08
CA ARG A 115 19.58 9.51 21.70
C ARG A 115 20.38 10.64 21.07
N ARG A 116 20.17 10.92 19.79
CA ARG A 116 20.86 11.97 19.04
C ARG A 116 20.09 13.28 19.00
N GLY A 117 18.88 13.35 19.56
CA GLY A 117 18.02 14.54 19.48
C GLY A 117 17.58 14.89 18.06
N ILE A 118 17.51 13.87 17.16
CA ILE A 118 17.14 14.06 15.75
C ILE A 118 15.62 13.91 15.63
N PRO A 119 14.92 14.79 14.90
CA PRO A 119 13.49 14.69 14.65
C PRO A 119 13.11 13.32 14.11
N LEU A 120 12.09 12.72 14.71
CA LEU A 120 11.58 11.40 14.39
C LEU A 120 10.25 11.53 13.65
N ILE A 121 10.17 11.00 12.43
CA ILE A 121 8.91 10.71 11.74
C ILE A 121 8.64 9.22 11.91
N THR A 122 7.39 8.85 12.11
CA THR A 122 6.95 7.45 12.10
C THR A 122 5.87 7.23 11.06
N SER A 123 5.69 6.00 10.59
CA SER A 123 4.55 5.63 9.75
C SER A 123 3.75 4.51 10.40
N TYR A 124 2.44 4.55 10.21
CA TYR A 124 1.51 3.50 10.57
C TYR A 124 0.92 2.90 9.31
N HIS A 125 1.51 1.80 8.84
CA HIS A 125 1.10 1.13 7.60
C HIS A 125 0.23 -0.09 7.82
N THR A 126 0.30 -0.72 9.00
CA THR A 126 -0.35 -2.00 9.29
C THR A 126 -1.27 -1.86 10.48
N ASN A 127 -2.55 -2.18 10.30
CA ASN A 127 -3.53 -2.18 11.38
C ASN A 127 -3.37 -3.44 12.24
N PHE A 128 -2.28 -3.51 13.02
CA PHE A 128 -1.98 -4.64 13.91
C PHE A 128 -3.14 -5.02 14.85
N PRO A 129 -3.88 -4.06 15.47
CA PRO A 129 -5.03 -4.40 16.30
C PRO A 129 -6.13 -5.16 15.56
N GLN A 130 -6.40 -4.78 14.31
CA GLN A 130 -7.38 -5.46 13.48
C GLN A 130 -6.89 -6.85 13.06
N TYR A 131 -5.60 -7.00 12.75
CA TYR A 131 -4.98 -8.30 12.50
C TYR A 131 -5.05 -9.20 13.75
N ALA A 132 -4.73 -8.69 14.94
CA ALA A 132 -4.84 -9.45 16.17
C ALA A 132 -6.27 -10.00 16.38
N ARG A 133 -7.30 -9.21 16.13
CA ARG A 133 -8.70 -9.67 16.18
C ARG A 133 -8.99 -10.74 15.14
N HIS A 134 -8.54 -10.55 13.91
CA HIS A 134 -8.81 -11.49 12.80
C HIS A 134 -8.15 -12.86 13.02
N TYR A 135 -6.99 -12.90 13.67
CA TYR A 135 -6.30 -14.14 14.03
C TYR A 135 -6.67 -14.69 15.42
N GLY A 136 -7.79 -14.26 15.99
CA GLY A 136 -8.30 -14.79 17.29
C GLY A 136 -7.52 -14.30 18.52
N ALA A 137 -6.57 -13.38 18.36
CA ALA A 137 -5.77 -12.82 19.44
C ALA A 137 -6.32 -11.47 19.96
N GLY A 138 -7.62 -11.24 19.88
CA GLY A 138 -8.25 -9.97 20.31
C GLY A 138 -7.99 -9.58 21.76
N ILE A 139 -7.71 -10.57 22.64
CA ILE A 139 -7.40 -10.32 24.05
C ILE A 139 -6.13 -9.48 24.25
N ILE A 140 -5.19 -9.48 23.30
CA ILE A 140 -3.97 -8.69 23.38
C ILE A 140 -4.10 -7.30 22.74
N GLU A 141 -5.25 -6.98 22.13
CA GLU A 141 -5.47 -5.69 21.46
C GLU A 141 -5.15 -4.46 22.35
N PRO A 142 -5.53 -4.42 23.64
CA PRO A 142 -5.18 -3.28 24.51
C PRO A 142 -3.66 -3.11 24.68
N LEU A 143 -2.91 -4.22 24.72
CA LEU A 143 -1.44 -4.18 24.81
C LEU A 143 -0.83 -3.66 23.51
N VAL A 144 -1.37 -4.09 22.36
CA VAL A 144 -0.93 -3.58 21.06
C VAL A 144 -1.14 -2.07 20.96
N TRP A 145 -2.31 -1.56 21.41
CA TRP A 145 -2.55 -0.11 21.43
C TRP A 145 -1.64 0.64 22.39
N LYS A 146 -1.33 0.06 23.57
CA LYS A 146 -0.36 0.63 24.52
C LYS A 146 1.03 0.71 23.91
N TRP A 147 1.47 -0.35 23.23
CA TRP A 147 2.72 -0.40 22.50
C TRP A 147 2.79 0.67 21.40
N LEU A 148 1.78 0.74 20.53
CA LEU A 148 1.72 1.72 19.45
C LEU A 148 1.77 3.16 19.99
N ARG A 149 1.01 3.46 21.03
CA ARG A 149 1.06 4.78 21.69
C ARG A 149 2.47 5.11 22.19
N TRP A 150 3.10 4.17 22.88
CA TRP A 150 4.47 4.36 23.36
C TRP A 150 5.47 4.52 22.20
N PHE A 151 5.31 3.73 21.13
CA PHE A 151 6.22 3.75 19.98
C PHE A 151 6.17 5.08 19.23
N HIS A 152 4.99 5.58 18.92
CA HIS A 152 4.79 6.80 18.14
C HIS A 152 4.87 8.10 18.95
N ARG A 153 4.79 8.04 20.29
CA ARG A 153 4.79 9.21 21.16
C ARG A 153 5.90 10.24 20.88
N PRO A 154 7.17 9.86 20.65
CA PRO A 154 8.24 10.83 20.41
C PRO A 154 8.28 11.37 18.97
N ALA A 155 7.41 10.91 18.08
CA ALA A 155 7.41 11.37 16.70
C ALA A 155 6.87 12.81 16.59
N VAL A 156 7.53 13.62 15.76
CA VAL A 156 7.05 14.98 15.42
C VAL A 156 5.81 14.92 14.56
N LEU A 157 5.67 13.84 13.75
CA LEU A 157 4.46 13.46 13.04
C LEU A 157 4.42 11.93 12.82
N THR A 158 3.22 11.40 12.64
CA THR A 158 2.99 9.99 12.29
C THR A 158 2.25 9.93 10.97
N GLN A 159 2.90 9.43 9.93
CA GLN A 159 2.28 9.26 8.60
C GLN A 159 1.25 8.14 8.63
N THR A 160 0.10 8.38 8.05
CA THR A 160 -1.02 7.43 7.99
C THR A 160 -1.54 7.29 6.57
N PRO A 161 -2.03 6.10 6.19
CA PRO A 161 -2.48 5.85 4.82
C PRO A 161 -3.86 6.46 4.50
N GLY A 162 -4.60 6.94 5.50
CA GLY A 162 -5.97 7.40 5.30
C GLY A 162 -6.55 8.21 6.46
N GLU A 163 -7.60 9.01 6.20
CA GLU A 163 -8.29 9.84 7.21
C GLU A 163 -8.97 8.99 8.30
N ALA A 164 -9.56 7.87 7.93
CA ALA A 164 -10.15 6.95 8.90
C ALA A 164 -9.11 6.42 9.89
N VAL A 165 -7.92 6.07 9.39
CA VAL A 165 -6.78 5.63 10.20
C VAL A 165 -6.24 6.79 11.04
N ALA A 166 -6.06 7.97 10.45
CA ALA A 166 -5.61 9.17 11.16
C ALA A 166 -6.55 9.51 12.34
N SER A 167 -7.86 9.50 12.08
CA SER A 167 -8.88 9.75 13.09
C SER A 167 -8.86 8.71 14.22
N GLU A 168 -8.67 7.43 13.90
CA GLU A 168 -8.55 6.36 14.90
C GLU A 168 -7.31 6.54 15.77
N LEU A 169 -6.15 6.85 15.17
CA LEU A 169 -4.92 7.11 15.92
C LEU A 169 -5.06 8.34 16.83
N ALA A 170 -5.68 9.42 16.35
CA ALA A 170 -5.93 10.62 17.13
C ALA A 170 -6.84 10.33 18.34
N ARG A 171 -7.96 9.59 18.15
CA ARG A 171 -8.83 9.15 19.24
C ARG A 171 -8.12 8.29 20.29
N ARG A 172 -7.11 7.54 19.87
CA ARG A 172 -6.27 6.69 20.72
C ARG A 172 -5.12 7.43 21.38
N GLY A 173 -4.98 8.74 21.15
CA GLY A 173 -3.89 9.56 21.71
C GLY A 173 -2.52 9.17 21.12
N ILE A 174 -2.48 8.75 19.87
CA ILE A 174 -1.25 8.40 19.16
C ILE A 174 -0.84 9.57 18.28
N GLY A 175 0.28 10.18 18.63
CA GLY A 175 1.09 11.09 17.84
C GLY A 175 0.36 12.30 17.24
N ARG A 176 0.91 12.77 16.13
CA ARG A 176 0.31 13.79 15.24
C ARG A 176 0.05 13.11 13.89
N PRO A 177 -1.08 12.40 13.75
CA PRO A 177 -1.37 11.65 12.53
C PRO A 177 -1.54 12.61 11.36
N THR A 178 -0.79 12.35 10.30
CA THR A 178 -0.80 13.13 9.06
C THR A 178 -0.98 12.18 7.89
N VAL A 179 -2.00 12.41 7.08
CA VAL A 179 -2.27 11.52 5.95
C VAL A 179 -1.26 11.76 4.85
N TRP A 180 -0.71 10.64 4.34
CA TRP A 180 0.13 10.61 3.16
C TRP A 180 0.12 9.21 2.52
N GLY A 181 0.32 9.15 1.21
CA GLY A 181 0.52 7.90 0.49
C GLY A 181 -0.67 7.41 -0.32
N ARG A 182 -1.68 8.24 -0.52
CA ARG A 182 -2.89 7.90 -1.28
C ARG A 182 -2.80 8.11 -2.77
N GLY A 183 -1.77 8.78 -3.27
CA GLY A 183 -1.66 9.08 -4.68
C GLY A 183 -1.37 7.82 -5.51
N VAL A 184 -1.91 7.78 -6.70
CA VAL A 184 -1.63 6.79 -7.73
C VAL A 184 -0.76 7.42 -8.82
N ASP A 185 0.18 6.66 -9.35
CA ASP A 185 0.94 7.04 -10.54
C ASP A 185 0.03 6.88 -11.76
N SER A 186 -0.73 7.92 -12.07
CA SER A 186 -1.76 7.90 -13.12
C SER A 186 -1.18 7.96 -14.54
N GLU A 187 0.10 8.27 -14.69
CA GLU A 187 0.83 8.15 -15.95
C GLU A 187 1.22 6.69 -16.22
N HIS A 188 1.71 6.00 -15.20
CA HIS A 188 2.07 4.59 -15.31
C HIS A 188 0.83 3.68 -15.41
N PHE A 189 -0.17 3.88 -14.57
CA PHE A 189 -1.47 3.19 -14.63
C PHE A 189 -2.42 3.97 -15.53
N HIS A 190 -2.37 3.68 -16.82
CA HIS A 190 -3.06 4.47 -17.84
C HIS A 190 -3.80 3.58 -18.85
N PRO A 191 -5.01 3.97 -19.31
CA PRO A 191 -5.78 3.19 -20.30
C PRO A 191 -5.05 2.97 -21.62
N SER A 192 -4.13 3.87 -22.01
CA SER A 192 -3.34 3.72 -23.25
C SER A 192 -2.43 2.49 -23.28
N ARG A 193 -2.19 1.87 -22.10
CA ARG A 193 -1.46 0.60 -22.01
C ARG A 193 -2.31 -0.63 -22.38
N ARG A 194 -3.58 -0.42 -22.75
CA ARG A 194 -4.47 -1.50 -23.20
C ARG A 194 -3.84 -2.25 -24.36
N SER A 195 -3.66 -3.55 -24.20
CA SER A 195 -2.99 -4.42 -25.13
C SER A 195 -3.95 -5.38 -25.80
N ALA A 196 -4.05 -5.32 -27.12
CA ALA A 196 -4.80 -6.31 -27.91
C ALA A 196 -4.24 -7.73 -27.72
N GLY A 197 -2.94 -7.87 -27.45
CA GLY A 197 -2.32 -9.17 -27.13
C GLY A 197 -2.87 -9.75 -25.82
N TRP A 198 -2.89 -8.96 -24.75
CA TRP A 198 -3.49 -9.36 -23.48
C TRP A 198 -4.97 -9.71 -23.63
N ARG A 199 -5.74 -8.85 -24.35
CA ARG A 199 -7.18 -9.09 -24.57
C ARG A 199 -7.43 -10.42 -25.30
N ARG A 200 -6.75 -10.68 -26.42
CA ARG A 200 -6.89 -11.95 -27.14
C ARG A 200 -6.51 -13.14 -26.28
N TRP A 201 -5.42 -13.04 -25.53
CA TRP A 201 -4.97 -14.13 -24.68
C TRP A 201 -5.92 -14.39 -23.50
N LEU A 202 -6.47 -13.34 -22.86
CA LEU A 202 -7.35 -13.46 -21.71
C LEU A 202 -8.80 -13.82 -22.09
N ALA A 203 -9.34 -13.22 -23.15
CA ALA A 203 -10.76 -13.23 -23.46
C ALA A 203 -11.12 -13.70 -24.88
N GLY A 204 -10.14 -13.90 -25.72
CA GLY A 204 -10.35 -14.25 -27.14
C GLY A 204 -10.65 -13.03 -28.03
N GLY A 205 -10.88 -11.86 -27.46
CA GLY A 205 -11.18 -10.61 -28.20
C GLY A 205 -11.73 -9.50 -27.31
N ASP A 206 -12.31 -8.48 -27.92
CA ASP A 206 -12.82 -7.28 -27.22
C ASP A 206 -14.27 -7.40 -26.73
N ASP A 207 -15.05 -8.33 -27.26
CA ASP A 207 -16.49 -8.50 -26.93
C ASP A 207 -16.72 -9.15 -25.56
N THR A 208 -15.74 -9.85 -25.02
CA THR A 208 -15.83 -10.53 -23.74
C THR A 208 -15.28 -9.63 -22.63
N ALA A 209 -16.08 -9.38 -21.60
CA ALA A 209 -15.63 -8.61 -20.43
C ALA A 209 -14.56 -9.38 -19.63
N ILE A 210 -13.51 -8.70 -19.20
CA ILE A 210 -12.47 -9.26 -18.34
C ILE A 210 -12.68 -8.79 -16.92
N ILE A 211 -12.97 -9.72 -16.01
CA ILE A 211 -13.16 -9.49 -14.58
C ILE A 211 -11.88 -9.88 -13.88
N LEU A 212 -11.21 -8.92 -13.26
CA LEU A 212 -9.89 -9.05 -12.68
C LEU A 212 -9.94 -8.96 -11.16
N HIS A 213 -9.21 -9.83 -10.47
CA HIS A 213 -8.81 -9.65 -9.09
C HIS A 213 -7.30 -9.46 -9.02
N VAL A 214 -6.85 -8.45 -8.29
CA VAL A 214 -5.43 -8.19 -8.04
C VAL A 214 -5.18 -8.12 -6.55
N GLY A 215 -4.21 -8.90 -6.08
CA GLY A 215 -3.81 -8.83 -4.69
C GLY A 215 -3.17 -10.11 -4.19
N ARG A 216 -2.68 -10.04 -2.95
CA ARG A 216 -2.19 -11.20 -2.25
C ARG A 216 -3.35 -12.17 -1.98
N LEU A 217 -3.19 -13.44 -2.30
CA LEU A 217 -4.20 -14.45 -2.04
C LEU A 217 -4.08 -14.96 -0.60
N ALA A 218 -4.68 -14.21 0.33
CA ALA A 218 -4.59 -14.44 1.76
C ALA A 218 -5.96 -14.18 2.45
N PRO A 219 -6.20 -14.73 3.66
CA PRO A 219 -7.51 -14.65 4.33
C PRO A 219 -8.03 -13.22 4.49
N GLU A 220 -7.16 -12.27 4.79
CA GLU A 220 -7.52 -10.85 4.94
C GLU A 220 -8.05 -10.20 3.64
N LYS A 221 -7.85 -10.84 2.49
CA LYS A 221 -8.38 -10.40 1.19
C LYS A 221 -9.76 -10.97 0.89
N ASN A 222 -10.35 -11.71 1.82
CA ASN A 222 -11.70 -12.25 1.75
C ASN A 222 -11.92 -13.13 0.50
N ILE A 223 -10.97 -14.04 0.27
CA ILE A 223 -10.90 -14.89 -0.93
C ILE A 223 -12.11 -15.82 -1.05
N ASP A 224 -12.75 -16.17 0.07
CA ASP A 224 -13.95 -17.01 0.05
C ASP A 224 -15.13 -16.28 -0.58
N VAL A 225 -15.33 -15.01 -0.23
CA VAL A 225 -16.37 -14.16 -0.84
C VAL A 225 -16.09 -13.97 -2.33
N LEU A 226 -14.81 -13.80 -2.71
CA LEU A 226 -14.44 -13.75 -4.13
C LEU A 226 -14.85 -15.02 -4.88
N ALA A 227 -14.54 -16.19 -4.30
CA ALA A 227 -14.84 -17.49 -4.91
C ALA A 227 -16.34 -17.71 -5.09
N GLU A 228 -17.12 -17.44 -4.06
CA GLU A 228 -18.58 -17.55 -4.08
C GLU A 228 -19.20 -16.58 -5.09
N ALA A 229 -18.83 -15.30 -5.01
CA ALA A 229 -19.33 -14.27 -5.92
C ALA A 229 -19.04 -14.59 -7.39
N TRP A 230 -17.83 -15.07 -7.69
CA TRP A 230 -17.44 -15.41 -9.05
C TRP A 230 -18.12 -16.67 -9.57
N THR A 231 -18.39 -17.64 -8.70
CA THR A 231 -19.19 -18.84 -9.08
C THR A 231 -20.59 -18.43 -9.49
N VAL A 232 -21.28 -17.65 -8.66
CA VAL A 232 -22.63 -17.15 -8.95
C VAL A 232 -22.65 -16.24 -10.19
N ALA A 233 -21.66 -15.34 -10.31
CA ALA A 233 -21.59 -14.44 -11.46
C ALA A 233 -21.38 -15.22 -12.76
N ARG A 234 -20.48 -16.20 -12.78
CA ARG A 234 -20.16 -17.01 -13.97
C ARG A 234 -21.37 -17.72 -14.53
N GLU A 235 -22.19 -18.32 -13.67
CA GLU A 235 -23.43 -19.00 -14.09
C GLU A 235 -24.38 -18.07 -14.86
N ARG A 236 -24.41 -16.78 -14.46
CA ARG A 236 -25.31 -15.79 -15.07
C ARG A 236 -24.73 -15.07 -16.29
N VAL A 237 -23.43 -14.80 -16.29
CA VAL A 237 -22.79 -14.09 -17.40
C VAL A 237 -22.40 -15.04 -18.55
N GLY A 238 -22.16 -16.31 -18.26
CA GLY A 238 -21.77 -17.31 -19.27
C GLY A 238 -20.46 -16.93 -19.96
N GLN A 239 -20.46 -17.01 -21.30
CA GLN A 239 -19.28 -16.68 -22.13
C GLN A 239 -19.07 -15.17 -22.34
N ARG A 240 -19.93 -14.30 -21.82
CA ARG A 240 -19.81 -12.84 -21.94
C ARG A 240 -18.69 -12.27 -21.06
N ALA A 241 -18.14 -13.06 -20.14
CA ALA A 241 -17.05 -12.62 -19.29
C ALA A 241 -16.02 -13.74 -19.06
N THR A 242 -14.78 -13.32 -18.87
CA THR A 242 -13.69 -14.16 -18.36
C THR A 242 -13.20 -13.62 -17.01
N PHE A 243 -12.70 -14.52 -16.16
CA PHE A 243 -12.28 -14.19 -14.81
C PHE A 243 -10.79 -14.46 -14.65
N VAL A 244 -10.08 -13.49 -14.13
CA VAL A 244 -8.63 -13.44 -14.10
C VAL A 244 -8.13 -13.08 -12.71
N ILE A 245 -7.11 -13.77 -12.22
CA ILE A 245 -6.45 -13.51 -10.95
C ILE A 245 -4.98 -13.15 -11.21
N ALA A 246 -4.55 -11.99 -10.72
CA ALA A 246 -3.15 -11.59 -10.65
C ALA A 246 -2.71 -11.50 -9.18
N GLY A 247 -1.84 -12.40 -8.76
CA GLY A 247 -1.33 -12.46 -7.40
C GLY A 247 -0.98 -13.87 -6.94
N GLU A 248 -0.27 -13.91 -5.81
CA GLU A 248 0.17 -15.14 -5.14
C GLU A 248 -0.18 -15.07 -3.66
N GLY A 249 -0.21 -16.21 -2.98
CA GLY A 249 -0.45 -16.24 -1.54
C GLY A 249 -0.82 -17.62 -1.01
N PRO A 250 -0.95 -17.75 0.32
CA PRO A 250 -1.23 -19.04 0.96
C PRO A 250 -2.59 -19.65 0.55
N GLU A 251 -3.57 -18.83 0.21
CA GLU A 251 -4.92 -19.28 -0.18
C GLU A 251 -5.01 -19.68 -1.67
N ARG A 252 -3.96 -19.49 -2.45
CA ARG A 252 -3.96 -19.78 -3.90
C ARG A 252 -4.48 -21.19 -4.21
N ARG A 253 -3.95 -22.21 -3.54
CA ARG A 253 -4.31 -23.60 -3.79
C ARG A 253 -5.80 -23.86 -3.52
N ARG A 254 -6.31 -23.32 -2.41
CA ARG A 254 -7.72 -23.44 -2.01
C ARG A 254 -8.63 -22.72 -2.99
N LEU A 255 -8.31 -21.48 -3.34
CA LEU A 255 -9.09 -20.69 -4.30
C LEU A 255 -9.22 -21.39 -5.65
N LEU A 256 -8.12 -21.94 -6.17
CA LEU A 256 -8.11 -22.58 -7.47
C LEU A 256 -8.82 -23.94 -7.49
N ALA A 257 -8.88 -24.63 -6.36
CA ALA A 257 -9.71 -25.83 -6.24
C ALA A 257 -11.20 -25.49 -6.37
N HIS A 258 -11.63 -24.32 -5.90
CA HIS A 258 -13.01 -23.84 -6.06
C HIS A 258 -13.29 -23.22 -7.43
N LEU A 259 -12.27 -22.58 -8.04
CA LEU A 259 -12.38 -21.87 -9.32
C LEU A 259 -11.40 -22.45 -10.36
N PRO A 260 -11.54 -23.73 -10.78
CA PRO A 260 -10.58 -24.36 -11.70
C PRO A 260 -10.59 -23.73 -13.10
N TRP A 261 -11.60 -22.97 -13.43
CA TRP A 261 -11.82 -22.31 -14.72
C TRP A 261 -11.25 -20.89 -14.79
N VAL A 262 -10.73 -20.35 -13.68
CA VAL A 262 -10.16 -18.99 -13.62
C VAL A 262 -8.77 -18.97 -14.26
N ARG A 263 -8.49 -17.93 -15.03
CA ARG A 263 -7.15 -17.69 -15.56
C ARG A 263 -6.24 -17.09 -14.50
N GLN A 264 -5.08 -17.69 -14.31
CA GLN A 264 -4.11 -17.25 -13.32
C GLN A 264 -2.89 -16.64 -14.00
N LEU A 265 -2.49 -15.48 -13.51
CA LEU A 265 -1.30 -14.77 -13.99
C LEU A 265 -0.12 -14.90 -13.01
N GLY A 266 -0.37 -15.38 -11.78
CA GLY A 266 0.64 -15.37 -10.73
C GLY A 266 1.06 -13.97 -10.33
N PHE A 267 2.29 -13.83 -9.83
CA PHE A 267 2.88 -12.54 -9.54
C PHE A 267 3.27 -11.83 -10.85
N LEU A 268 2.88 -10.57 -10.97
CA LEU A 268 3.27 -9.69 -12.07
C LEU A 268 4.17 -8.57 -11.56
N ASP A 269 5.18 -8.22 -12.34
CA ASP A 269 5.90 -6.96 -12.15
C ASP A 269 4.98 -5.75 -12.43
N ARG A 270 5.44 -4.57 -12.04
CA ARG A 270 4.64 -3.35 -12.11
C ARG A 270 4.19 -3.00 -13.53
N ASP A 271 5.05 -3.21 -14.53
CA ASP A 271 4.75 -2.88 -15.93
C ASP A 271 3.69 -3.82 -16.51
N LYS A 272 3.87 -5.13 -16.32
CA LYS A 272 2.88 -6.13 -16.76
C LYS A 272 1.56 -5.98 -16.03
N LEU A 273 1.59 -5.61 -14.75
CA LEU A 273 0.38 -5.35 -13.98
C LEU A 273 -0.39 -4.16 -14.55
N ALA A 274 0.28 -3.07 -14.92
CA ALA A 274 -0.34 -1.92 -15.56
C ALA A 274 -0.97 -2.28 -16.92
N ASP A 275 -0.30 -3.13 -17.73
CA ASP A 275 -0.85 -3.61 -18.99
C ASP A 275 -2.10 -4.50 -18.79
N VAL A 276 -2.08 -5.34 -17.76
CA VAL A 276 -3.23 -6.20 -17.41
C VAL A 276 -4.39 -5.37 -16.89
N TYR A 277 -4.13 -4.39 -16.00
CA TYR A 277 -5.18 -3.46 -15.57
C TYR A 277 -5.81 -2.76 -16.78
N ALA A 278 -5.01 -2.10 -17.62
CA ALA A 278 -5.53 -1.39 -18.79
C ALA A 278 -6.29 -2.29 -19.78
N SER A 279 -6.00 -3.59 -19.78
CA SER A 279 -6.63 -4.57 -20.67
C SER A 279 -7.86 -5.23 -20.06
N ALA A 280 -8.14 -5.06 -18.78
CA ALA A 280 -9.33 -5.55 -18.11
C ALA A 280 -10.48 -4.52 -18.12
N ASP A 281 -11.66 -4.91 -17.66
CA ASP A 281 -12.87 -4.06 -17.69
C ASP A 281 -13.43 -3.82 -16.28
N ILE A 282 -13.38 -4.82 -15.39
CA ILE A 282 -13.93 -4.75 -14.03
C ILE A 282 -12.88 -5.29 -13.07
N CYS A 283 -12.64 -4.61 -11.96
CA CYS A 283 -11.77 -5.07 -10.89
C CYS A 283 -12.59 -5.39 -9.63
N VAL A 284 -12.43 -6.59 -9.04
CA VAL A 284 -13.21 -7.04 -7.88
C VAL A 284 -12.31 -7.18 -6.65
N LEU A 285 -12.64 -6.44 -5.59
CA LEU A 285 -11.82 -6.29 -4.38
C LEU A 285 -12.66 -6.50 -3.10
N PRO A 286 -12.89 -7.73 -2.64
CA PRO A 286 -13.76 -8.02 -1.51
C PRO A 286 -13.10 -7.85 -0.13
N SER A 287 -11.86 -7.32 -0.05
CA SER A 287 -11.11 -7.13 1.18
C SER A 287 -11.80 -6.19 2.16
N ARG A 288 -11.90 -6.60 3.43
CA ARG A 288 -12.43 -5.75 4.52
C ARG A 288 -11.39 -4.82 5.17
N THR A 289 -10.12 -5.08 4.94
CA THR A 289 -9.02 -4.54 5.76
C THR A 289 -8.06 -3.64 4.99
N GLU A 290 -8.49 -3.10 3.86
CA GLU A 290 -7.65 -2.18 3.09
C GLU A 290 -7.43 -0.86 3.85
N THR A 291 -6.19 -0.50 4.03
CA THR A 291 -5.83 0.76 4.70
C THR A 291 -5.88 1.97 3.77
N CYS A 292 -5.38 1.81 2.54
CA CYS A 292 -5.35 2.87 1.54
C CYS A 292 -6.12 2.52 0.26
N GLY A 293 -6.17 1.23 -0.10
CA GLY A 293 -6.83 0.77 -1.32
C GLY A 293 -6.11 1.17 -2.60
N LEU A 294 -4.77 1.25 -2.60
CA LEU A 294 -3.98 1.60 -3.79
C LEU A 294 -4.34 0.75 -5.01
N VAL A 295 -4.63 -0.52 -4.81
CA VAL A 295 -5.09 -1.44 -5.86
C VAL A 295 -6.36 -0.94 -6.56
N ALA A 296 -7.30 -0.33 -5.80
CA ALA A 296 -8.49 0.28 -6.39
C ALA A 296 -8.13 1.53 -7.20
N LEU A 297 -7.26 2.38 -6.69
CA LEU A 297 -6.80 3.58 -7.40
C LEU A 297 -6.03 3.23 -8.68
N GLU A 298 -5.18 2.20 -8.66
CA GLU A 298 -4.45 1.68 -9.82
C GLU A 298 -5.42 1.16 -10.90
N ALA A 299 -6.43 0.38 -10.49
CA ALA A 299 -7.49 -0.09 -11.37
C ALA A 299 -8.29 1.07 -11.97
N MET A 300 -8.76 2.01 -11.15
CA MET A 300 -9.49 3.21 -11.59
C MET A 300 -8.64 4.08 -12.53
N ALA A 301 -7.37 4.29 -12.21
CA ALA A 301 -6.43 5.03 -13.06
C ALA A 301 -6.22 4.36 -14.41
N SER A 302 -6.26 3.05 -14.48
CA SER A 302 -6.17 2.26 -15.73
C SER A 302 -7.51 2.17 -16.49
N GLY A 303 -8.59 2.76 -15.98
CA GLY A 303 -9.88 2.79 -16.64
C GLY A 303 -10.81 1.62 -16.34
N LEU A 304 -10.57 0.84 -15.27
CA LEU A 304 -11.48 -0.20 -14.85
C LEU A 304 -12.60 0.36 -13.95
N VAL A 305 -13.74 -0.32 -13.98
CA VAL A 305 -14.74 -0.15 -12.93
C VAL A 305 -14.40 -1.05 -11.75
N VAL A 306 -14.27 -0.46 -10.57
CA VAL A 306 -13.98 -1.22 -9.34
C VAL A 306 -15.28 -1.59 -8.64
N VAL A 307 -15.42 -2.88 -8.29
CA VAL A 307 -16.44 -3.41 -7.38
C VAL A 307 -15.71 -3.84 -6.10
N ALA A 308 -15.86 -3.08 -5.03
CA ALA A 308 -15.12 -3.29 -3.80
C ALA A 308 -16.03 -3.45 -2.58
N ALA A 309 -15.48 -4.03 -1.51
CA ALA A 309 -16.16 -4.06 -0.22
C ALA A 309 -16.36 -2.63 0.31
N ASP A 310 -17.55 -2.35 0.85
CA ASP A 310 -17.86 -1.10 1.56
C ASP A 310 -17.13 -1.08 2.91
N ALA A 311 -15.80 -0.98 2.87
CA ALA A 311 -14.93 -1.04 4.03
C ALA A 311 -13.59 -0.33 3.81
N GLY A 312 -12.98 0.11 4.89
CA GLY A 312 -11.61 0.63 4.92
C GLY A 312 -11.35 1.75 3.90
N GLY A 313 -10.17 1.75 3.31
CA GLY A 313 -9.72 2.74 2.34
C GLY A 313 -10.52 2.79 1.03
N PHE A 314 -11.31 1.77 0.73
CA PHE A 314 -12.19 1.80 -0.46
C PHE A 314 -13.28 2.86 -0.34
N ARG A 315 -13.85 3.05 0.87
CA ARG A 315 -14.84 4.13 1.14
C ARG A 315 -14.29 5.53 0.87
N GLU A 316 -12.99 5.70 1.01
CA GLU A 316 -12.35 6.98 0.78
C GLU A 316 -11.99 7.20 -0.69
N SER A 317 -11.87 6.12 -1.46
CA SER A 317 -11.43 6.14 -2.86
C SER A 317 -12.60 6.05 -3.84
N ILE A 318 -13.71 5.42 -3.45
CA ILE A 318 -14.83 5.09 -4.32
C ILE A 318 -16.10 5.80 -3.85
N GLU A 319 -16.70 6.58 -4.72
CA GLU A 319 -18.06 7.10 -4.59
C GLU A 319 -19.04 6.11 -5.25
N HIS A 320 -19.86 5.46 -4.40
CA HIS A 320 -20.75 4.39 -4.86
C HIS A 320 -21.63 4.81 -6.02
N ARG A 321 -21.70 3.98 -7.07
CA ARG A 321 -22.44 4.16 -8.32
C ARG A 321 -21.97 5.29 -9.22
N ARG A 322 -21.00 6.09 -8.80
CA ARG A 322 -20.43 7.16 -9.61
C ARG A 322 -19.02 6.82 -10.10
N THR A 323 -18.08 6.50 -9.18
CA THR A 323 -16.69 6.19 -9.51
C THR A 323 -16.34 4.72 -9.30
N GLY A 324 -17.30 3.90 -8.91
CA GLY A 324 -17.21 2.47 -8.67
C GLY A 324 -18.40 1.97 -7.88
N LEU A 325 -18.37 0.71 -7.49
CA LEU A 325 -19.47 0.07 -6.78
C LEU A 325 -18.95 -0.45 -5.43
N LEU A 326 -19.60 -0.05 -4.35
CA LEU A 326 -19.34 -0.54 -3.01
C LEU A 326 -20.44 -1.55 -2.62
N VAL A 327 -20.01 -2.71 -2.17
CA VAL A 327 -20.88 -3.84 -1.75
C VAL A 327 -20.62 -4.12 -0.28
N ALA A 328 -21.67 -4.46 0.47
CA ALA A 328 -21.52 -4.83 1.87
C ALA A 328 -20.43 -5.93 2.02
N PRO A 329 -19.54 -5.82 3.01
CA PRO A 329 -18.58 -6.87 3.28
C PRO A 329 -19.29 -8.22 3.45
N ASP A 330 -18.76 -9.26 2.85
CA ASP A 330 -19.27 -10.65 2.91
C ASP A 330 -20.56 -10.93 2.12
N ASP A 331 -21.07 -9.97 1.38
CA ASP A 331 -22.21 -10.16 0.49
C ASP A 331 -21.77 -10.66 -0.88
N ALA A 332 -21.44 -11.94 -0.99
CA ALA A 332 -21.05 -12.57 -2.25
C ALA A 332 -22.12 -12.41 -3.35
N THR A 333 -23.42 -12.46 -2.98
CA THR A 333 -24.53 -12.25 -3.92
C THR A 333 -24.56 -10.82 -4.44
N GLY A 334 -24.32 -9.83 -3.58
CA GLY A 334 -24.19 -8.43 -3.96
C GLY A 334 -23.05 -8.21 -4.93
N PHE A 335 -21.87 -8.78 -4.66
CA PHE A 335 -20.73 -8.74 -5.60
C PHE A 335 -21.10 -9.36 -6.95
N ALA A 336 -21.73 -10.54 -6.97
CA ALA A 336 -22.15 -11.20 -8.19
C ALA A 336 -23.17 -10.35 -8.99
N SER A 337 -24.12 -9.74 -8.28
CA SER A 337 -25.14 -8.88 -8.89
C SER A 337 -24.55 -7.62 -9.54
N GLU A 338 -23.58 -6.97 -8.87
CA GLU A 338 -22.92 -5.80 -9.44
C GLU A 338 -22.01 -6.16 -10.61
N ILE A 339 -21.30 -7.30 -10.55
CA ILE A 339 -20.55 -7.84 -11.70
C ILE A 339 -21.49 -8.05 -12.90
N LEU A 340 -22.63 -8.74 -12.70
CA LEU A 340 -23.61 -8.98 -13.75
C LEU A 340 -24.10 -7.66 -14.34
N SER A 341 -24.46 -6.69 -13.49
CA SER A 341 -24.96 -5.38 -13.93
C SER A 341 -24.01 -4.64 -14.86
N LEU A 342 -22.69 -4.75 -14.60
CA LEU A 342 -21.64 -4.13 -15.42
C LEU A 342 -21.36 -4.91 -16.71
N VAL A 343 -21.51 -6.23 -16.71
CA VAL A 343 -21.31 -7.06 -17.91
C VAL A 343 -22.43 -6.84 -18.92
N ILE A 344 -23.68 -6.74 -18.45
CA ILE A 344 -24.84 -6.59 -19.34
C ILE A 344 -25.10 -5.14 -19.79
N ALA A 345 -24.50 -4.14 -19.15
CA ALA A 345 -24.67 -2.74 -19.44
C ALA A 345 -23.33 -2.04 -19.74
N PRO A 346 -22.73 -2.28 -20.94
CA PRO A 346 -21.41 -1.73 -21.28
C PRO A 346 -21.38 -0.19 -21.31
N GLN A 347 -22.48 0.49 -21.62
CA GLN A 347 -22.57 1.94 -21.57
C GLN A 347 -22.43 2.47 -20.13
N ARG A 348 -23.18 1.91 -19.19
CA ARG A 348 -23.07 2.24 -17.76
C ARG A 348 -21.65 1.97 -17.25
N ARG A 349 -21.05 0.84 -17.66
CA ARG A 349 -19.66 0.53 -17.31
C ARG A 349 -18.68 1.60 -17.82
N ALA A 350 -18.86 2.07 -19.06
CA ALA A 350 -18.03 3.13 -19.63
C ALA A 350 -18.18 4.47 -18.90
N GLU A 351 -19.39 4.86 -18.53
CA GLU A 351 -19.66 6.08 -17.76
C GLU A 351 -18.96 6.07 -16.40
N ILE A 352 -19.10 4.97 -15.67
CA ILE A 352 -18.43 4.79 -14.35
C ILE A 352 -16.91 4.77 -14.53
N SER A 353 -16.38 4.09 -15.55
CA SER A 353 -14.96 4.05 -15.86
C SER A 353 -14.35 5.44 -16.09
N ILE A 354 -15.01 6.28 -16.85
CA ILE A 354 -14.58 7.68 -17.10
C ILE A 354 -14.54 8.47 -15.78
N ALA A 355 -15.58 8.37 -14.97
CA ALA A 355 -15.65 9.05 -13.68
C ALA A 355 -14.60 8.49 -12.68
N ALA A 356 -14.39 7.16 -12.68
CA ALA A 356 -13.37 6.49 -11.88
C ALA A 356 -11.97 7.00 -12.20
N ARG A 357 -11.63 7.05 -13.50
CA ARG A 357 -10.34 7.57 -13.93
C ARG A 357 -10.15 9.03 -13.53
N ALA A 358 -11.14 9.88 -13.74
CA ALA A 358 -11.05 11.29 -13.34
C ALA A 358 -10.79 11.44 -11.83
N ALA A 359 -11.47 10.64 -11.00
CA ALA A 359 -11.25 10.61 -9.54
C ALA A 359 -9.85 10.10 -9.15
N ALA A 360 -9.32 9.11 -9.87
CA ALA A 360 -7.96 8.60 -9.64
C ALA A 360 -6.89 9.63 -10.04
N VAL A 361 -7.04 10.28 -11.19
CA VAL A 361 -6.13 11.35 -11.66
C VAL A 361 -6.11 12.54 -10.70
N ALA A 362 -7.26 12.91 -10.13
CA ALA A 362 -7.32 13.95 -9.09
C ALA A 362 -6.54 13.59 -7.82
N ARG A 363 -6.17 12.31 -7.65
CA ARG A 363 -5.33 11.78 -6.58
C ARG A 363 -3.97 11.30 -7.11
N ASP A 364 -3.41 12.02 -8.06
CA ASP A 364 -2.10 11.70 -8.61
C ASP A 364 -1.00 11.78 -7.54
N VAL A 365 0.04 11.02 -7.77
CA VAL A 365 1.18 10.91 -6.85
C VAL A 365 2.01 12.20 -6.75
N ALA A 366 2.02 13.04 -7.77
CA ALA A 366 2.88 14.22 -7.80
C ALA A 366 2.53 15.28 -6.74
N PRO A 367 1.27 15.69 -6.55
CA PRO A 367 0.88 16.55 -5.42
C PRO A 367 1.16 15.92 -4.05
N GLU A 368 0.97 14.61 -3.92
CA GLU A 368 1.24 13.86 -2.69
C GLU A 368 2.74 13.87 -2.36
N ASN A 369 3.61 13.71 -3.36
CA ASN A 369 5.05 13.77 -3.15
C ASN A 369 5.51 15.17 -2.73
N LEU A 370 4.89 16.23 -3.24
CA LEU A 370 5.16 17.59 -2.80
C LEU A 370 4.72 17.83 -1.35
N ALA A 371 3.57 17.30 -0.94
CA ALA A 371 3.11 17.36 0.45
C ALA A 371 4.05 16.58 1.39
N LEU A 372 4.53 15.41 0.92
CA LEU A 372 5.53 14.61 1.63
C LEU A 372 6.81 15.43 1.87
N LEU A 373 7.35 16.07 0.83
CA LEU A 373 8.55 16.88 0.91
C LEU A 373 8.44 17.93 2.02
N LYS A 374 7.33 18.68 2.04
CA LYS A 374 7.07 19.71 3.06
C LYS A 374 7.05 19.13 4.49
N GLN A 375 6.60 17.89 4.67
CA GLN A 375 6.63 17.24 5.99
C GLN A 375 8.08 17.01 6.46
N TYR A 376 8.97 16.56 5.58
CA TYR A 376 10.38 16.34 5.94
C TYR A 376 11.15 17.64 6.14
N GLU A 377 10.92 18.64 5.29
CA GLU A 377 11.53 19.97 5.43
C GLU A 377 11.09 20.64 6.74
N SER A 378 9.80 20.56 7.09
CA SER A 378 9.27 21.05 8.35
C SER A 378 9.90 20.34 9.56
N ALA A 379 10.01 19.01 9.50
CA ALA A 379 10.63 18.23 10.57
C ALA A 379 12.12 18.59 10.74
N ALA A 380 12.87 18.74 9.64
CA ALA A 380 14.26 19.18 9.69
C ALA A 380 14.42 20.61 10.22
N GLY A 381 13.51 21.52 9.83
CA GLY A 381 13.49 22.90 10.32
C GLY A 381 13.24 23.03 11.83
N MET A 382 12.50 22.11 12.44
CA MET A 382 12.31 22.05 13.89
C MET A 382 13.62 21.81 14.65
N ALA A 383 14.52 20.98 14.10
CA ALA A 383 15.84 20.77 14.70
C ALA A 383 16.72 22.02 14.61
N ALA A 384 16.71 22.69 13.45
CA ALA A 384 17.50 23.92 13.23
C ALA A 384 17.03 25.09 14.12
N ALA A 385 15.74 25.14 14.47
CA ALA A 385 15.16 26.15 15.36
C ALA A 385 15.38 25.88 16.85
N GLY A 386 16.07 24.80 17.23
CA GLY A 386 16.30 24.43 18.64
C GLY A 386 15.04 23.99 19.38
N ALA A 387 13.94 23.74 18.68
CA ALA A 387 12.74 23.19 19.29
C ALA A 387 13.04 21.76 19.76
N ALA A 388 12.88 21.48 21.06
CA ALA A 388 13.10 20.14 21.59
C ALA A 388 12.15 19.16 20.88
N PRO A 389 12.67 18.18 20.09
CA PRO A 389 11.83 17.30 19.28
C PRO A 389 10.99 16.33 20.12
N PHE A 390 11.22 16.30 21.44
CA PHE A 390 10.65 15.32 22.37
C PHE A 390 10.02 15.99 23.62
N ALA A 391 9.27 17.09 23.44
CA ALA A 391 8.52 17.66 24.57
C ALA A 391 7.47 16.67 25.09
N ALA A 392 7.42 16.50 26.40
CA ALA A 392 6.88 15.46 27.28
C ALA A 392 5.52 14.85 26.94
#